data_f961a755bdba2fc5a322a705ee63c913
#
_entry.id   f961a755bdba2fc5a322a705ee63c913
#
_cell.length_a   1.000
_cell.length_b   1.000
_cell.length_c   1.000
_cell.angle_alpha   90.00
_cell.angle_beta   90.00
_cell.angle_gamma   90.00
#
_symmetry.space_group_name_H-M   'P 1'
#
loop_
_entity.id
_entity.type
_entity.pdbx_description
1 polymer ?
#
loop_
_entity_poly.entity_id
_entity_poly.type
_entity_poly.pdbx_seq_one_letter_code
_entity_poly.pdbx_strand_id
1 'polypeptide(L)'
;GKLDEEKIKQLTGGEEISARALYQSAITFKPQFTLWLSCNDLPMVTDKSLFASERIKVVEFNRHFSPEEQDTHLKDELCEQSSMSGIFMWLVRGYIHYKERGLAMSGSLKSVVTKYERDNDLVLQFLENRCERVPEESSPTVIKAKDLYNAFKIWAKSEGAYILSARKFNSEMERHPEWFDRKSTSSGYATYCGLKLKEVL
;
A
#
# COMPACT_ATOMS: atom_id res chain seq x y z
N GLY A 1 2.40 -9.90 6.83
CA GLY A 1 3.69 -9.32 7.25
C GLY A 1 3.81 -7.88 6.79
N LYS A 2 4.79 -7.13 7.34
CA LYS A 2 5.08 -5.75 6.94
C LYS A 2 6.20 -5.73 5.90
N LEU A 3 6.06 -4.89 4.88
CA LEU A 3 7.08 -4.67 3.86
C LEU A 3 8.25 -3.83 4.44
N ASP A 4 9.48 -4.18 4.12
CA ASP A 4 10.65 -3.33 4.37
C ASP A 4 10.69 -2.22 3.30
N GLU A 5 10.04 -1.12 3.59
CA GLU A 5 9.80 -0.01 2.67
C GLU A 5 11.08 0.73 2.31
N GLU A 6 11.99 0.87 3.27
CA GLU A 6 13.28 1.51 3.07
C GLU A 6 14.14 0.69 2.11
N LYS A 7 14.17 -0.63 2.32
CA LYS A 7 14.88 -1.55 1.43
C LYS A 7 14.32 -1.53 0.00
N ILE A 8 12.98 -1.52 -0.14
CA ILE A 8 12.36 -1.40 -1.47
C ILE A 8 12.76 -0.09 -2.15
N LYS A 9 12.72 1.04 -1.42
CA LYS A 9 13.14 2.33 -1.98
C LYS A 9 14.60 2.31 -2.42
N GLN A 10 15.49 1.76 -1.61
CA GLN A 10 16.90 1.62 -1.93
C GLN A 10 17.11 0.78 -3.19
N LEU A 11 16.48 -0.40 -3.25
CA LEU A 11 16.64 -1.34 -4.37
C LEU A 11 16.03 -0.84 -5.70
N THR A 12 15.01 0.03 -5.63
CA THR A 12 14.29 0.54 -6.82
C THR A 12 14.57 2.02 -7.11
N GLY A 13 15.40 2.68 -6.30
CA GLY A 13 15.70 4.12 -6.42
C GLY A 13 16.69 4.46 -7.52
N GLY A 14 17.41 3.46 -8.04
CA GLY A 14 18.44 3.68 -9.06
C GLY A 14 19.75 4.28 -8.51
N GLU A 15 19.90 4.33 -7.18
CA GLU A 15 21.12 4.74 -6.50
C GLU A 15 22.11 3.56 -6.36
N GLU A 16 23.37 3.87 -6.10
CA GLU A 16 24.36 2.84 -5.84
C GLU A 16 24.13 2.19 -4.47
N ILE A 17 24.27 0.89 -4.43
CA ILE A 17 24.12 0.08 -3.21
C ILE A 17 25.46 -0.59 -2.90
N SER A 18 25.88 -0.48 -1.65
CA SER A 18 27.01 -1.24 -1.14
C SER A 18 26.52 -2.49 -0.42
N ALA A 19 27.01 -3.63 -0.85
CA ALA A 19 26.71 -4.92 -0.24
C ALA A 19 27.98 -5.73 -0.01
N ARG A 20 27.97 -6.55 1.03
CA ARG A 20 29.11 -7.40 1.38
C ARG A 20 28.64 -8.81 1.68
N ALA A 21 29.18 -9.77 0.95
CA ALA A 21 29.01 -11.17 1.32
C ALA A 21 29.88 -11.51 2.56
N LEU A 22 29.52 -12.59 3.24
CA LEU A 22 30.25 -13.03 4.43
C LEU A 22 31.72 -13.31 4.06
N TYR A 23 32.64 -12.73 4.82
CA TYR A 23 34.11 -12.83 4.63
C TYR A 23 34.66 -12.25 3.31
N GLN A 24 33.87 -11.42 2.59
CA GLN A 24 34.36 -10.77 1.38
C GLN A 24 34.42 -9.24 1.53
N SER A 25 35.11 -8.58 0.61
CA SER A 25 35.13 -7.13 0.52
C SER A 25 33.78 -6.61 0.10
N ALA A 26 33.42 -5.39 0.54
CA ALA A 26 32.21 -4.74 0.07
C ALA A 26 32.31 -4.43 -1.43
N ILE A 27 31.23 -4.68 -2.14
CA ILE A 27 31.05 -4.29 -3.55
C ILE A 27 29.98 -3.20 -3.64
N THR A 28 30.22 -2.21 -4.48
CA THR A 28 29.24 -1.17 -4.77
C THR A 28 28.73 -1.38 -6.20
N PHE A 29 27.42 -1.39 -6.37
CA PHE A 29 26.81 -1.60 -7.66
C PHE A 29 25.49 -0.80 -7.77
N LYS A 30 25.13 -0.48 -9.00
CA LYS A 30 23.82 0.11 -9.31
C LYS A 30 22.83 -1.00 -9.68
N PRO A 31 21.69 -1.12 -8.98
CA PRO A 31 20.68 -2.14 -9.29
C PRO A 31 20.18 -2.01 -10.75
N GLN A 32 20.19 -3.11 -11.49
CA GLN A 32 19.70 -3.23 -12.87
C GLN A 32 18.70 -4.37 -12.98
N PHE A 33 17.79 -4.46 -12.00
CA PHE A 33 16.78 -5.52 -11.93
C PHE A 33 15.42 -4.95 -11.54
N THR A 34 14.39 -5.72 -11.80
CA THR A 34 13.02 -5.46 -11.33
C THR A 34 12.69 -6.45 -10.23
N LEU A 35 12.15 -5.96 -9.11
CA LEU A 35 11.71 -6.81 -8.03
C LEU A 35 10.33 -7.38 -8.32
N TRP A 36 10.19 -8.69 -8.14
CA TRP A 36 8.93 -9.39 -8.19
C TRP A 36 8.68 -10.07 -6.85
N LEU A 37 7.54 -9.77 -6.24
CA LEU A 37 7.07 -10.44 -5.04
C LEU A 37 5.87 -11.30 -5.39
N SER A 38 5.96 -12.60 -5.10
CA SER A 38 4.81 -13.51 -5.15
C SER A 38 4.34 -13.76 -3.72
N CYS A 39 3.07 -13.48 -3.43
CA CYS A 39 2.49 -13.64 -2.10
C CYS A 39 0.99 -13.94 -2.22
N ASN A 40 0.45 -14.67 -1.24
CA ASN A 40 -0.99 -14.93 -1.16
C ASN A 40 -1.72 -13.72 -0.57
N ASP A 41 -1.10 -13.05 0.41
CA ASP A 41 -1.62 -11.85 1.05
C ASP A 41 -0.68 -10.68 0.81
N LEU A 42 -1.23 -9.54 0.42
CA LEU A 42 -0.43 -8.33 0.21
C LEU A 42 0.17 -7.86 1.54
N PRO A 43 1.48 -7.54 1.58
CA PRO A 43 2.12 -7.07 2.81
C PRO A 43 1.64 -5.68 3.20
N MET A 44 1.62 -5.38 4.51
CA MET A 44 1.30 -4.04 4.97
C MET A 44 2.35 -3.02 4.48
N VAL A 45 1.87 -1.91 3.93
CA VAL A 45 2.66 -0.75 3.50
C VAL A 45 2.22 0.48 4.29
N THR A 46 3.12 1.03 5.09
CA THR A 46 2.84 2.22 5.91
C THR A 46 3.36 3.52 5.29
N ASP A 47 4.26 3.42 4.31
CA ASP A 47 4.80 4.56 3.59
C ASP A 47 4.07 4.76 2.25
N LYS A 48 3.09 5.63 2.27
CA LYS A 48 2.26 5.95 1.09
C LYS A 48 3.05 6.54 -0.09
N SER A 49 4.29 7.00 0.13
CA SER A 49 5.14 7.47 -0.97
C SER A 49 5.48 6.38 -1.99
N LEU A 50 5.41 5.11 -1.59
CA LEU A 50 5.58 3.98 -2.50
C LEU A 50 4.43 3.86 -3.51
N PHE A 51 3.20 4.20 -3.10
CA PHE A 51 2.04 4.27 -3.98
C PHE A 51 2.09 5.52 -4.86
N ALA A 52 2.32 6.69 -4.26
CA ALA A 52 2.39 7.97 -4.96
C ALA A 52 3.49 8.02 -6.04
N SER A 53 4.61 7.34 -5.81
CA SER A 53 5.70 7.21 -6.79
C SER A 53 5.49 6.09 -7.82
N GLU A 54 4.33 5.45 -7.81
CA GLU A 54 3.98 4.32 -8.67
C GLU A 54 4.99 3.15 -8.66
N ARG A 55 5.76 3.00 -7.57
CA ARG A 55 6.75 1.92 -7.42
C ARG A 55 6.12 0.56 -7.21
N ILE A 56 4.90 0.52 -6.66
CA ILE A 56 4.14 -0.70 -6.45
C ILE A 56 3.17 -0.90 -7.60
N LYS A 57 3.29 -2.05 -8.24
CA LYS A 57 2.33 -2.54 -9.23
C LYS A 57 1.81 -3.88 -8.72
N VAL A 58 0.51 -4.05 -8.68
CA VAL A 58 -0.12 -5.30 -8.22
C VAL A 58 -0.78 -5.98 -9.39
N VAL A 59 -0.47 -7.24 -9.58
CA VAL A 59 -1.10 -8.11 -10.58
C VAL A 59 -1.78 -9.24 -9.83
N GLU A 60 -3.11 -9.29 -9.87
CA GLU A 60 -3.89 -10.32 -9.21
C GLU A 60 -4.10 -11.52 -10.13
N PHE A 61 -3.94 -12.72 -9.57
CA PHE A 61 -4.27 -13.99 -10.20
C PHE A 61 -5.44 -14.63 -9.45
N ASN A 62 -6.65 -14.14 -9.76
CA ASN A 62 -7.86 -14.44 -8.98
C ASN A 62 -8.50 -15.81 -9.33
N ARG A 63 -8.03 -16.48 -10.39
CA ARG A 63 -8.58 -17.76 -10.74
C ARG A 63 -7.99 -18.87 -9.86
N HIS A 64 -8.85 -19.57 -9.17
CA HIS A 64 -8.53 -20.84 -8.51
C HIS A 64 -8.87 -21.99 -9.46
N PHE A 65 -7.95 -22.94 -9.59
CA PHE A 65 -8.16 -24.17 -10.36
C PHE A 65 -8.46 -25.30 -9.39
N SER A 66 -9.61 -25.96 -9.56
CA SER A 66 -9.92 -27.16 -8.80
C SER A 66 -8.93 -28.28 -9.15
N PRO A 67 -8.80 -29.32 -8.31
CA PRO A 67 -7.90 -30.45 -8.62
C PRO A 67 -8.14 -31.08 -10.00
N GLU A 68 -9.41 -31.07 -10.45
CA GLU A 68 -9.82 -31.65 -11.74
C GLU A 68 -9.45 -30.72 -12.92
N GLU A 69 -9.32 -29.43 -12.68
CA GLU A 69 -8.92 -28.43 -13.69
C GLU A 69 -7.40 -28.26 -13.78
N GLN A 70 -6.65 -28.82 -12.81
CA GLN A 70 -5.20 -28.67 -12.75
C GLN A 70 -4.52 -29.55 -13.81
N ASP A 71 -3.77 -28.91 -14.69
CA ASP A 71 -2.88 -29.59 -15.62
C ASP A 71 -1.51 -29.80 -14.97
N THR A 72 -1.22 -31.02 -14.57
CA THR A 72 0.05 -31.39 -13.93
C THR A 72 1.23 -31.34 -14.89
N HIS A 73 1.01 -31.37 -16.20
CA HIS A 73 2.03 -31.37 -17.26
C HIS A 73 2.27 -29.98 -17.84
N LEU A 74 1.46 -28.98 -17.49
CA LEU A 74 1.53 -27.62 -18.04
C LEU A 74 2.95 -27.05 -18.00
N LYS A 75 3.69 -27.26 -16.92
CA LYS A 75 5.07 -26.77 -16.78
C LYS A 75 6.01 -27.39 -17.82
N ASP A 76 5.87 -28.68 -18.06
CA ASP A 76 6.70 -29.39 -19.02
C ASP A 76 6.35 -28.97 -20.45
N GLU A 77 5.06 -28.83 -20.77
CA GLU A 77 4.58 -28.32 -22.04
C GLU A 77 5.04 -26.88 -22.32
N LEU A 78 5.05 -26.02 -21.32
CA LEU A 78 5.59 -24.65 -21.48
C LEU A 78 7.10 -24.63 -21.70
N CYS A 79 7.84 -25.67 -21.28
CA CYS A 79 9.28 -25.81 -21.50
C CYS A 79 9.62 -26.45 -22.86
N GLU A 80 8.66 -26.91 -23.64
CA GLU A 80 8.92 -27.38 -24.99
C GLU A 80 9.38 -26.27 -25.94
N GLN A 81 10.20 -26.63 -26.91
CA GLN A 81 10.82 -25.67 -27.86
C GLN A 81 9.78 -24.80 -28.57
N SER A 82 8.66 -25.37 -28.97
CA SER A 82 7.54 -24.66 -29.64
C SER A 82 6.90 -23.63 -28.73
N SER A 83 6.57 -24.02 -27.50
CA SER A 83 5.97 -23.17 -26.49
C SER A 83 6.91 -22.05 -26.06
N MET A 84 8.18 -22.36 -25.82
CA MET A 84 9.23 -21.40 -25.48
C MET A 84 9.41 -20.34 -26.56
N SER A 85 9.37 -20.71 -27.84
CA SER A 85 9.43 -19.78 -28.96
C SER A 85 8.25 -18.81 -28.98
N GLY A 86 7.04 -19.32 -28.72
CA GLY A 86 5.82 -18.51 -28.57
C GLY A 86 5.89 -17.53 -27.41
N ILE A 87 6.33 -18.01 -26.23
CA ILE A 87 6.53 -17.17 -25.03
C ILE A 87 7.57 -16.08 -25.31
N PHE A 88 8.70 -16.42 -25.95
CA PHE A 88 9.73 -15.44 -26.30
C PHE A 88 9.18 -14.36 -27.23
N MET A 89 8.44 -14.73 -28.27
CA MET A 89 7.81 -13.75 -29.17
C MET A 89 6.79 -12.89 -28.46
N TRP A 90 6.05 -13.43 -27.51
CA TRP A 90 5.13 -12.62 -26.67
C TRP A 90 5.89 -11.59 -25.82
N LEU A 91 7.03 -11.98 -25.23
CA LEU A 91 7.89 -11.05 -24.47
C LEU A 91 8.48 -9.98 -25.37
N VAL A 92 8.94 -10.32 -26.59
CA VAL A 92 9.46 -9.34 -27.56
C VAL A 92 8.39 -8.32 -27.94
N ARG A 93 7.18 -8.74 -28.22
CA ARG A 93 6.04 -7.84 -28.50
C ARG A 93 5.75 -6.93 -27.32
N GLY A 94 5.73 -7.48 -26.09
CA GLY A 94 5.58 -6.70 -24.87
C GLY A 94 6.66 -5.64 -24.71
N TYR A 95 7.93 -5.99 -25.00
CA TYR A 95 9.04 -5.05 -24.97
C TYR A 95 8.92 -3.93 -26.01
N ILE A 96 8.48 -4.25 -27.23
CA ILE A 96 8.24 -3.25 -28.27
C ILE A 96 7.16 -2.26 -27.80
N HIS A 97 6.04 -2.75 -27.29
CA HIS A 97 4.97 -1.89 -26.73
C HIS A 97 5.46 -1.02 -25.57
N TYR A 98 6.31 -1.59 -24.70
CA TYR A 98 6.93 -0.84 -23.61
C TYR A 98 7.83 0.29 -24.13
N LYS A 99 8.62 0.05 -25.17
CA LYS A 99 9.49 1.07 -25.80
C LYS A 99 8.69 2.21 -26.43
N GLU A 100 7.54 1.90 -27.01
CA GLU A 100 6.68 2.88 -27.68
C GLU A 100 5.84 3.71 -26.69
N ARG A 101 5.32 3.10 -25.64
CA ARG A 101 4.26 3.67 -24.77
C ARG A 101 4.64 3.74 -23.30
N GLY A 102 5.82 3.26 -22.91
CA GLY A 102 6.20 3.07 -21.52
C GLY A 102 5.42 1.95 -20.84
N LEU A 103 5.56 1.84 -19.52
CA LEU A 103 4.79 0.87 -18.71
C LEU A 103 3.38 1.43 -18.48
N ALA A 104 2.49 1.19 -19.43
CA ALA A 104 1.08 1.58 -19.30
C ALA A 104 0.34 0.67 -18.32
N MET A 105 -0.29 1.27 -17.32
CA MET A 105 -1.17 0.58 -16.39
C MET A 105 -2.61 0.61 -16.92
N SER A 106 -3.24 -0.56 -17.05
CA SER A 106 -4.67 -0.63 -17.34
C SER A 106 -5.51 -0.04 -16.19
N GLY A 107 -6.74 0.38 -16.48
CA GLY A 107 -7.65 0.87 -15.45
C GLY A 107 -7.89 -0.14 -14.33
N SER A 108 -7.97 -1.44 -14.68
CA SER A 108 -8.13 -2.51 -13.70
C SER A 108 -6.92 -2.64 -12.76
N LEU A 109 -5.70 -2.55 -13.27
CA LEU A 109 -4.51 -2.60 -12.41
C LEU A 109 -4.40 -1.35 -11.52
N LYS A 110 -4.79 -0.18 -12.02
CA LYS A 110 -4.84 1.04 -11.20
C LYS A 110 -5.84 0.91 -10.06
N SER A 111 -7.03 0.36 -10.32
CA SER A 111 -8.05 0.16 -9.27
C SER A 111 -7.58 -0.80 -8.17
N VAL A 112 -6.83 -1.84 -8.52
CA VAL A 112 -6.25 -2.77 -7.53
C VAL A 112 -5.23 -2.05 -6.64
N VAL A 113 -4.35 -1.25 -7.22
CA VAL A 113 -3.36 -0.47 -6.45
C VAL A 113 -4.05 0.55 -5.54
N THR A 114 -5.08 1.24 -6.04
CA THR A 114 -5.87 2.20 -5.24
C THR A 114 -6.58 1.50 -4.08
N LYS A 115 -7.17 0.33 -4.33
CA LYS A 115 -7.77 -0.48 -3.27
C LYS A 115 -6.73 -0.89 -2.23
N TYR A 116 -5.57 -1.38 -2.67
CA TYR A 116 -4.48 -1.76 -1.78
C TYR A 116 -3.98 -0.59 -0.93
N GLU A 117 -3.85 0.61 -1.51
CA GLU A 117 -3.51 1.83 -0.77
C GLU A 117 -4.55 2.15 0.31
N ARG A 118 -5.85 2.09 -0.05
CA ARG A 118 -6.96 2.30 0.88
C ARG A 118 -6.98 1.27 2.00
N ASP A 119 -6.79 0.00 1.68
CA ASP A 119 -6.75 -1.10 2.64
C ASP A 119 -5.56 -1.00 3.61
N ASN A 120 -4.52 -0.24 3.26
CA ASN A 120 -3.39 0.08 4.15
C ASN A 120 -3.56 1.41 4.92
N ASP A 121 -4.65 2.12 4.71
CA ASP A 121 -4.93 3.37 5.39
C ASP A 121 -5.67 3.15 6.71
N LEU A 122 -4.92 2.84 7.76
CA LEU A 122 -5.48 2.56 9.09
C LEU A 122 -6.26 3.75 9.67
N VAL A 123 -5.89 4.99 9.31
CA VAL A 123 -6.60 6.18 9.79
C VAL A 123 -7.94 6.32 9.08
N LEU A 124 -7.98 6.10 7.76
CA LEU A 124 -9.24 6.10 7.02
C LEU A 124 -10.18 4.99 7.52
N GLN A 125 -9.67 3.77 7.72
CA GLN A 125 -10.47 2.67 8.27
C GLN A 125 -11.03 3.01 9.65
N PHE A 126 -10.22 3.60 10.52
CA PHE A 126 -10.69 4.07 11.83
C PHE A 126 -11.78 5.12 11.70
N LEU A 127 -11.61 6.10 10.83
CA LEU A 127 -12.59 7.15 10.58
C LEU A 127 -13.92 6.57 10.07
N GLU A 128 -13.87 5.70 9.08
CA GLU A 128 -15.06 5.03 8.52
C GLU A 128 -15.78 4.16 9.57
N ASN A 129 -15.03 3.45 10.41
CA ASN A 129 -15.61 2.51 11.38
C ASN A 129 -16.08 3.19 12.66
N ARG A 130 -15.36 4.19 13.18
CA ARG A 130 -15.53 4.71 14.53
C ARG A 130 -15.89 6.19 14.61
N CYS A 131 -15.86 6.89 13.49
CA CYS A 131 -16.16 8.31 13.46
C CYS A 131 -17.36 8.63 12.58
N GLU A 132 -17.97 9.76 12.86
CA GLU A 132 -19.05 10.35 12.07
C GLU A 132 -18.75 11.82 11.84
N ARG A 133 -18.91 12.26 10.60
CA ARG A 133 -18.82 13.67 10.27
C ARG A 133 -20.10 14.39 10.67
N VAL A 134 -19.95 15.47 11.40
CA VAL A 134 -21.05 16.36 11.81
C VAL A 134 -20.69 17.76 11.37
N PRO A 135 -21.24 18.27 10.26
CA PRO A 135 -20.96 19.61 9.78
C PRO A 135 -21.19 20.67 10.86
N GLU A 136 -20.33 21.68 10.92
CA GLU A 136 -20.35 22.73 11.96
C GLU A 136 -21.70 23.49 12.00
N GLU A 137 -22.37 23.58 10.84
CA GLU A 137 -23.71 24.18 10.71
C GLU A 137 -24.80 23.43 11.50
N SER A 138 -24.63 22.14 11.71
CA SER A 138 -25.63 21.28 12.38
C SER A 138 -25.42 21.19 13.89
N SER A 139 -24.18 21.21 14.36
CA SER A 139 -23.82 21.23 15.78
C SER A 139 -22.31 21.44 15.89
N PRO A 140 -21.83 22.41 16.70
CA PRO A 140 -20.40 22.64 16.91
C PRO A 140 -19.78 21.47 17.67
N THR A 141 -19.36 20.46 16.96
CA THR A 141 -18.72 19.26 17.55
C THR A 141 -17.21 19.45 17.51
N VAL A 142 -16.56 19.34 18.66
CA VAL A 142 -15.11 19.47 18.78
C VAL A 142 -14.55 18.29 19.54
N ILE A 143 -13.59 17.58 18.97
CA ILE A 143 -12.86 16.51 19.63
C ILE A 143 -11.38 16.86 19.75
N LYS A 144 -10.79 16.62 20.92
CA LYS A 144 -9.34 16.80 21.12
C LYS A 144 -8.57 15.74 20.36
N ALA A 145 -7.48 16.13 19.71
CA ALA A 145 -6.61 15.19 18.98
C ALA A 145 -6.10 14.05 19.87
N LYS A 146 -5.88 14.30 21.17
CA LYS A 146 -5.49 13.29 22.15
C LYS A 146 -6.59 12.24 22.35
N ASP A 147 -7.84 12.67 22.43
CA ASP A 147 -8.98 11.76 22.68
C ASP A 147 -9.27 10.93 21.44
N LEU A 148 -9.20 11.56 20.25
CA LEU A 148 -9.31 10.87 18.97
C LEU A 148 -8.20 9.81 18.80
N TYR A 149 -6.95 10.15 19.15
CA TYR A 149 -5.84 9.20 19.10
C TYR A 149 -6.00 8.06 20.11
N ASN A 150 -6.54 8.32 21.31
CA ASN A 150 -6.83 7.27 22.27
C ASN A 150 -7.91 6.30 21.75
N ALA A 151 -8.96 6.81 21.13
CA ALA A 151 -9.97 6.00 20.45
C ALA A 151 -9.38 5.15 19.32
N PHE A 152 -8.49 5.75 18.51
CA PHE A 152 -7.74 5.02 17.47
C PHE A 152 -6.93 3.85 18.06
N LYS A 153 -6.21 4.07 19.16
CA LYS A 153 -5.43 3.00 19.81
C LYS A 153 -6.31 1.83 20.28
N ILE A 154 -7.46 2.14 20.85
CA ILE A 154 -8.41 1.13 21.34
C ILE A 154 -8.93 0.34 20.13
N TRP A 155 -9.37 1.02 19.07
CA TRP A 155 -9.85 0.39 17.85
C TRP A 155 -8.75 -0.45 17.18
N ALA A 156 -7.55 0.10 16.97
CA ALA A 156 -6.46 -0.62 16.35
C ALA A 156 -6.10 -1.90 17.14
N LYS A 157 -6.15 -1.84 18.48
CA LYS A 157 -5.93 -3.01 19.32
C LYS A 157 -7.03 -4.07 19.16
N SER A 158 -8.30 -3.67 19.07
CA SER A 158 -9.41 -4.61 18.87
C SER A 158 -9.38 -5.28 17.51
N GLU A 159 -8.93 -4.58 16.48
CA GLU A 159 -8.77 -5.10 15.12
C GLU A 159 -7.44 -5.85 14.89
N GLY A 160 -6.56 -5.93 15.90
CA GLY A 160 -5.22 -6.50 15.75
C GLY A 160 -4.33 -5.70 14.79
N ALA A 161 -4.68 -4.43 14.52
CA ALA A 161 -3.98 -3.56 13.61
C ALA A 161 -2.75 -2.90 14.24
N TYR A 162 -1.83 -2.43 13.39
CA TYR A 162 -0.65 -1.71 13.86
C TYR A 162 -1.01 -0.36 14.47
N ILE A 163 -0.49 -0.07 15.66
CA ILE A 163 -0.73 1.19 16.35
C ILE A 163 0.28 2.22 15.88
N LEU A 164 -0.18 3.22 15.12
CA LEU A 164 0.64 4.36 14.72
C LEU A 164 1.06 5.19 15.94
N SER A 165 2.23 5.84 15.86
CA SER A 165 2.58 6.86 16.86
C SER A 165 1.62 8.06 16.77
N ALA A 166 1.44 8.82 17.87
CA ALA A 166 0.57 9.98 17.86
C ALA A 166 0.94 11.03 16.80
N ARG A 167 2.25 11.22 16.57
CA ARG A 167 2.74 12.10 15.51
C ARG A 167 2.32 11.61 14.13
N LYS A 168 2.50 10.33 13.85
CA LYS A 168 2.14 9.73 12.55
C LYS A 168 0.62 9.74 12.35
N PHE A 169 -0.16 9.38 13.39
CA PHE A 169 -1.62 9.45 13.35
C PHE A 169 -2.11 10.86 12.99
N ASN A 170 -1.62 11.89 13.66
CA ASN A 170 -2.02 13.27 13.36
C ASN A 170 -1.60 13.72 11.95
N SER A 171 -0.45 13.29 11.47
CA SER A 171 -0.01 13.57 10.11
C SER A 171 -0.89 12.86 9.06
N GLU A 172 -1.33 11.63 9.33
CA GLU A 172 -2.25 10.93 8.44
C GLU A 172 -3.66 11.51 8.49
N MET A 173 -4.14 11.98 9.65
CA MET A 173 -5.42 12.71 9.75
C MET A 173 -5.50 13.93 8.81
N GLU A 174 -4.39 14.65 8.64
CA GLU A 174 -4.32 15.82 7.74
C GLU A 174 -4.48 15.45 6.26
N ARG A 175 -4.35 14.18 5.91
CA ARG A 175 -4.58 13.66 4.55
C ARG A 175 -6.05 13.38 4.25
N HIS A 176 -6.90 13.44 5.27
CA HIS A 176 -8.35 13.20 5.20
C HIS A 176 -9.14 14.44 5.59
N PRO A 177 -8.92 15.59 4.92
CA PRO A 177 -9.60 16.84 5.26
C PRO A 177 -11.12 16.78 5.08
N GLU A 178 -11.61 15.80 4.31
CA GLU A 178 -13.04 15.55 4.11
C GLU A 178 -13.77 15.08 5.36
N TRP A 179 -13.04 14.63 6.40
CA TRP A 179 -13.61 14.11 7.65
C TRP A 179 -13.81 15.16 8.74
N PHE A 180 -13.26 16.38 8.60
CA PHE A 180 -13.40 17.44 9.57
C PHE A 180 -13.44 18.81 8.88
N ASP A 181 -14.09 19.79 9.49
CA ASP A 181 -14.23 21.13 8.89
C ASP A 181 -12.95 21.94 9.07
N ARG A 182 -12.34 21.87 10.26
CA ARG A 182 -11.07 22.53 10.56
C ARG A 182 -10.31 21.86 11.69
N LYS A 183 -8.99 22.02 11.66
CA LYS A 183 -8.11 21.73 12.78
C LYS A 183 -7.76 23.06 13.46
N SER A 184 -7.98 23.17 14.76
CA SER A 184 -7.63 24.37 15.54
C SER A 184 -6.75 24.01 16.73
N THR A 185 -6.09 25.02 17.29
CA THR A 185 -5.34 24.87 18.53
C THR A 185 -5.98 25.81 19.55
N SER A 186 -6.59 25.25 20.58
CA SER A 186 -7.18 25.97 21.69
C SER A 186 -6.55 25.54 23.00
N SER A 187 -6.14 26.50 23.82
CA SER A 187 -5.52 26.24 25.14
C SER A 187 -4.32 25.27 25.07
N GLY A 188 -3.52 25.35 23.99
CA GLY A 188 -2.35 24.48 23.78
C GLY A 188 -2.66 23.05 23.28
N TYR A 189 -3.91 22.73 22.97
CA TYR A 189 -4.32 21.42 22.48
C TYR A 189 -4.87 21.51 21.05
N ALA A 190 -4.40 20.61 20.19
CA ALA A 190 -4.97 20.45 18.85
C ALA A 190 -6.36 19.80 18.95
N THR A 191 -7.32 20.34 18.19
CA THR A 191 -8.71 19.88 18.13
C THR A 191 -9.16 19.73 16.69
N TYR A 192 -10.07 18.81 16.44
CA TYR A 192 -10.77 18.63 15.17
C TYR A 192 -12.22 19.03 15.34
N CYS A 193 -12.72 19.92 14.48
CA CYS A 193 -14.11 20.38 14.45
C CYS A 193 -14.87 19.65 13.35
N GLY A 194 -16.15 19.39 13.57
CA GLY A 194 -16.99 18.70 12.59
C GLY A 194 -16.84 17.16 12.59
N LEU A 195 -16.21 16.60 13.61
CA LEU A 195 -15.96 15.17 13.76
C LEU A 195 -16.38 14.73 15.17
N LYS A 196 -17.08 13.61 15.27
CA LYS A 196 -17.37 12.92 16.55
C LYS A 196 -17.10 11.41 16.45
N LEU A 197 -16.90 10.79 17.60
CA LEU A 197 -16.88 9.33 17.70
C LEU A 197 -18.32 8.79 17.68
N LYS A 198 -18.53 7.69 16.97
CA LYS A 198 -19.79 6.96 17.01
C LYS A 198 -19.96 6.35 18.42
N GLU A 199 -21.19 6.38 18.93
CA GLU A 199 -21.53 5.65 20.14
C GLU A 199 -21.37 4.15 19.87
N VAL A 200 -20.63 3.47 20.73
CA VAL A 200 -20.50 2.01 20.67
C VAL A 200 -21.72 1.44 21.37
N LEU A 201 -22.64 0.87 20.60
CA LEU A 201 -23.75 0.06 21.13
C LEU A 201 -23.23 -1.20 21.80
#